data_fcf7c3223f9e15d9b99a079c703ae593
#
_entry.id   fcf7c3223f9e15d9b99a079c703ae593
#
_cell.length_a   1.000
_cell.length_b   1.000
_cell.length_c   1.000
_cell.angle_alpha   90.00
_cell.angle_beta   90.00
_cell.angle_gamma   90.00
#
_symmetry.space_group_name_H-M   'P 1'
#
loop_
_entity.id
_entity.type
_entity.pdbx_description
1 polymer ?
#
loop_
_entity_poly.entity_id
_entity_poly.type
_entity_poly.pdbx_seq_one_letter_code
_entity_poly.pdbx_strand_id
1 'polypeptide(L)'
;MTGRALPLSARSGFWLGVMGAALLIGAYLRLEQIAIQVLIDDEWHAVHQFITRMPRDMFLDFGYADYSIPLGILDWYQAQWWGVSELTLRWPMLVCGLATLVVLPLYVAGPLGRPTAAVFALLIAQSPLLVIFSRMARPYAITLLLGWIAHGAYQRYSPGEHAIRHGTARGQVAAGATYAVAAALATWLHPVIGPFVAAPLLWGLVQVRDVPPADRRAALLRWLALAVATGALTAAVVLPPLLAHPLSLAAKGGIDAPDAQTLLGVWYAWFGTPATGVVLACLALAALGFPQVWRAIPAARTGALGLLLTFLLVAATGPMWSHLPVTISRYLLPIVPLLLLAVAAGTVRLAERIAVPPTGPRRALALLTMAVPVALLAVASPLAPLLRRPNAQTQHLVNYIDFRPDHNPYVPQFAAMPLSPFWADLAARPPGSVRIAAAPFYFESYDWDAPRWERLSTQTVVPGYLTGLCVDRRAGEMPRDPRYRFANAVHLADADDLAAKGIDFVAWQKPYLLDVAGHSAPIGADTASCEGVLREKFGAPAFEDSHIIVFSVPHRNRPAAHAPR
;
A
#
# COMPACT_ATOMS: atom_id res chain seq x y z
N MET A 1 -29.29 -32.06 6.81
CA MET A 1 -27.99 -32.71 7.09
C MET A 1 -27.50 -32.19 8.42
N THR A 2 -27.62 -32.97 9.48
CA THR A 2 -27.23 -32.65 10.84
C THR A 2 -25.70 -32.51 10.92
N GLY A 3 -25.23 -31.29 11.11
CA GLY A 3 -23.82 -30.99 11.21
C GLY A 3 -23.18 -31.66 12.43
N ARG A 4 -22.48 -32.74 12.24
CA ARG A 4 -21.53 -33.25 13.24
C ARG A 4 -20.47 -32.19 13.47
N ALA A 5 -20.44 -31.63 14.67
CA ALA A 5 -19.36 -30.74 15.09
C ALA A 5 -18.01 -31.42 14.88
N LEU A 6 -17.18 -30.80 14.05
CA LEU A 6 -15.90 -31.38 13.63
C LEU A 6 -14.89 -31.36 14.80
N PRO A 7 -14.02 -32.35 14.93
CA PRO A 7 -13.11 -32.54 16.07
C PRO A 7 -12.08 -31.41 16.28
N LEU A 8 -11.91 -30.50 15.30
CA LEU A 8 -11.03 -29.33 15.37
C LEU A 8 -11.68 -28.11 16.03
N SER A 9 -13.02 -28.05 16.12
CA SER A 9 -13.76 -26.92 16.71
C SER A 9 -13.74 -26.90 18.25
N ALA A 10 -13.36 -27.99 18.91
CA ALA A 10 -13.50 -28.17 20.35
C ALA A 10 -12.53 -27.33 21.20
N ARG A 11 -11.51 -26.67 20.63
CA ARG A 11 -10.53 -25.83 21.35
C ARG A 11 -10.63 -24.37 20.92
N SER A 12 -11.71 -23.71 21.30
CA SER A 12 -11.91 -22.31 20.91
C SER A 12 -10.81 -21.36 21.39
N GLY A 13 -10.20 -21.61 22.55
CA GLY A 13 -9.07 -20.83 23.07
C GLY A 13 -7.81 -20.95 22.22
N PHE A 14 -7.50 -22.13 21.68
CA PHE A 14 -6.36 -22.33 20.80
C PHE A 14 -6.44 -21.44 19.53
N TRP A 15 -7.59 -21.43 18.86
CA TRP A 15 -7.75 -20.63 17.65
C TRP A 15 -7.75 -19.12 17.90
N LEU A 16 -8.26 -18.69 19.07
CA LEU A 16 -8.14 -17.30 19.48
C LEU A 16 -6.67 -16.93 19.75
N GLY A 17 -5.89 -17.84 20.35
CA GLY A 17 -4.44 -17.67 20.53
C GLY A 17 -3.71 -17.53 19.19
N VAL A 18 -4.05 -18.37 18.17
CA VAL A 18 -3.49 -18.26 16.82
C VAL A 18 -3.85 -16.93 16.16
N MET A 19 -5.10 -16.46 16.28
CA MET A 19 -5.50 -15.14 15.77
C MET A 19 -4.75 -14.00 16.49
N GLY A 20 -4.54 -14.11 17.80
CA GLY A 20 -3.73 -13.18 18.57
C GLY A 20 -2.28 -13.14 18.10
N ALA A 21 -1.67 -14.31 17.85
CA ALA A 21 -0.33 -14.41 17.28
C ALA A 21 -0.25 -13.79 15.88
N ALA A 22 -1.25 -14.04 15.03
CA ALA A 22 -1.36 -13.42 13.70
C ALA A 22 -1.42 -11.89 13.79
N LEU A 23 -2.18 -11.35 14.74
CA LEU A 23 -2.25 -9.91 14.98
C LEU A 23 -0.89 -9.35 15.41
N LEU A 24 -0.18 -10.01 16.31
CA LEU A 24 1.15 -9.58 16.76
C LEU A 24 2.18 -9.62 15.62
N ILE A 25 2.21 -10.69 14.84
CA ILE A 25 3.08 -10.79 13.66
C ILE A 25 2.74 -9.69 12.65
N GLY A 26 1.46 -9.53 12.34
CA GLY A 26 1.01 -8.53 11.39
C GLY A 26 1.24 -7.10 11.85
N ALA A 27 1.15 -6.83 13.15
CA ALA A 27 1.48 -5.53 13.76
C ALA A 27 3.00 -5.29 13.67
N TYR A 28 3.83 -6.28 14.04
CA TYR A 28 5.28 -6.18 13.91
C TYR A 28 5.69 -5.83 12.48
N LEU A 29 5.21 -6.57 11.46
CA LEU A 29 5.53 -6.34 10.07
C LEU A 29 5.11 -4.94 9.56
N ARG A 30 4.11 -4.33 10.18
CA ARG A 30 3.62 -2.99 9.81
C ARG A 30 4.29 -1.86 10.58
N LEU A 31 4.76 -2.13 11.79
CA LEU A 31 5.36 -1.13 12.68
C LEU A 31 6.89 -1.08 12.56
N GLU A 32 7.54 -2.22 12.22
CA GLU A 32 9.00 -2.30 12.15
C GLU A 32 9.57 -1.21 11.25
N GLN A 33 10.39 -0.34 11.80
CA GLN A 33 11.11 0.73 11.11
C GLN A 33 10.25 1.73 10.30
N ILE A 34 8.94 1.79 10.51
CA ILE A 34 8.04 2.65 9.72
C ILE A 34 8.38 4.14 9.81
N ALA A 35 8.94 4.59 10.95
CA ALA A 35 9.31 5.98 11.19
C ALA A 35 10.67 6.37 10.61
N ILE A 36 11.54 5.39 10.32
CA ILE A 36 12.90 5.63 9.79
C ILE A 36 13.01 5.31 8.30
N GLN A 37 11.95 4.79 7.71
CA GLN A 37 11.87 4.51 6.29
C GLN A 37 11.68 5.82 5.51
N VAL A 38 12.58 6.12 4.57
CA VAL A 38 12.47 7.29 3.68
C VAL A 38 11.13 7.29 2.94
N LEU A 39 10.57 8.46 2.64
CA LEU A 39 9.39 8.57 1.80
C LEU A 39 9.73 8.19 0.37
N ILE A 40 8.84 7.45 -0.27
CA ILE A 40 8.97 7.06 -1.68
C ILE A 40 8.10 7.93 -2.59
N ASP A 41 8.29 7.80 -3.89
CA ASP A 41 7.63 8.52 -4.98
C ASP A 41 6.15 8.83 -4.72
N ASP A 42 5.37 7.80 -4.65
CA ASP A 42 3.93 7.90 -4.45
C ASP A 42 3.55 8.70 -3.18
N GLU A 43 4.39 8.68 -2.14
CA GLU A 43 4.15 9.44 -0.89
C GLU A 43 4.45 10.92 -1.07
N TRP A 44 5.47 11.27 -1.88
CA TRP A 44 5.82 12.65 -2.19
C TRP A 44 4.72 13.39 -2.96
N HIS A 45 3.91 12.70 -3.74
CA HIS A 45 2.77 13.31 -4.42
C HIS A 45 1.80 14.00 -3.44
N ALA A 46 1.52 13.37 -2.29
CA ALA A 46 0.71 13.99 -1.25
C ALA A 46 1.43 15.19 -0.63
N VAL A 47 2.74 15.04 -0.30
CA VAL A 47 3.55 16.10 0.29
C VAL A 47 3.55 17.36 -0.57
N HIS A 48 3.78 17.23 -1.87
CA HIS A 48 3.78 18.36 -2.80
C HIS A 48 2.44 19.09 -2.85
N GLN A 49 1.34 18.37 -2.70
CA GLN A 49 0.02 19.01 -2.71
C GLN A 49 -0.18 19.89 -1.47
N PHE A 50 0.02 19.37 -0.26
CA PHE A 50 -0.29 20.14 0.94
C PHE A 50 0.74 21.22 1.29
N ILE A 51 1.96 21.16 0.76
CA ILE A 51 2.93 22.25 0.93
C ILE A 51 2.67 23.44 -0.03
N THR A 52 1.97 23.20 -1.14
CA THR A 52 1.74 24.20 -2.19
C THR A 52 0.33 24.72 -2.24
N ARG A 53 -0.65 24.01 -1.69
CA ARG A 53 -2.08 24.29 -1.82
C ARG A 53 -2.77 24.40 -0.48
N MET A 54 -3.85 25.19 -0.47
CA MET A 54 -4.79 25.23 0.67
C MET A 54 -5.83 24.10 0.56
N PRO A 55 -6.46 23.68 1.70
CA PRO A 55 -7.50 22.65 1.69
C PRO A 55 -8.62 22.89 0.69
N ARG A 56 -9.04 24.15 0.48
CA ARG A 56 -10.06 24.52 -0.51
C ARG A 56 -9.64 24.18 -1.92
N ASP A 57 -8.39 24.48 -2.28
CA ASP A 57 -7.89 24.27 -3.64
C ASP A 57 -7.69 22.77 -3.91
N MET A 58 -7.24 22.02 -2.89
CA MET A 58 -7.16 20.56 -2.96
C MET A 58 -8.54 19.92 -3.10
N PHE A 59 -9.57 20.44 -2.42
CA PHE A 59 -10.94 19.93 -2.52
C PHE A 59 -11.53 20.08 -3.92
N LEU A 60 -11.10 21.08 -4.67
CA LEU A 60 -11.62 21.40 -6.01
C LEU A 60 -10.80 20.81 -7.16
N ASP A 61 -9.75 20.01 -6.89
CA ASP A 61 -8.89 19.49 -7.94
C ASP A 61 -8.38 18.08 -7.62
N PHE A 62 -8.52 17.14 -8.58
CA PHE A 62 -7.93 15.80 -8.48
C PHE A 62 -6.40 15.79 -8.66
N GLY A 63 -5.79 16.93 -8.95
CA GLY A 63 -4.35 17.08 -9.12
C GLY A 63 -3.79 16.36 -10.36
N TYR A 64 -2.52 16.64 -10.62
CA TYR A 64 -1.78 16.00 -11.72
C TYR A 64 -1.43 14.55 -11.39
N ALA A 65 -0.86 14.32 -10.22
CA ALA A 65 -0.57 12.99 -9.72
C ALA A 65 -1.75 12.46 -8.89
N ASP A 66 -1.88 11.13 -8.79
CA ASP A 66 -2.97 10.46 -8.08
C ASP A 66 -2.88 10.61 -6.55
N TYR A 67 -2.88 11.85 -6.05
CA TYR A 67 -2.99 12.06 -4.63
C TYR A 67 -4.44 11.91 -4.17
N SER A 68 -4.61 11.57 -2.90
CA SER A 68 -5.92 11.46 -2.28
C SER A 68 -6.34 12.81 -1.70
N ILE A 69 -7.41 13.43 -2.21
CA ILE A 69 -7.93 14.69 -1.71
C ILE A 69 -8.11 14.68 -0.18
N PRO A 70 -8.82 13.69 0.43
CA PRO A 70 -8.99 13.66 1.88
C PRO A 70 -7.68 13.53 2.65
N LEU A 71 -6.72 12.75 2.16
CA LEU A 71 -5.42 12.63 2.81
C LEU A 71 -4.61 13.92 2.71
N GLY A 72 -4.56 14.55 1.53
CA GLY A 72 -3.88 15.83 1.38
C GLY A 72 -4.44 16.92 2.30
N ILE A 73 -5.77 16.99 2.44
CA ILE A 73 -6.43 17.90 3.38
C ILE A 73 -6.07 17.54 4.84
N LEU A 74 -6.11 16.27 5.21
CA LEU A 74 -5.72 15.80 6.54
C LEU A 74 -4.27 16.18 6.84
N ASP A 75 -3.35 15.91 5.91
CA ASP A 75 -1.92 16.18 6.07
C ASP A 75 -1.63 17.67 6.20
N TRP A 76 -2.39 18.52 5.47
CA TRP A 76 -2.31 19.97 5.64
C TRP A 76 -2.67 20.38 7.07
N TYR A 77 -3.78 19.88 7.64
CA TYR A 77 -4.15 20.17 9.02
C TYR A 77 -3.13 19.59 10.02
N GLN A 78 -2.62 18.40 9.77
CA GLN A 78 -1.54 17.82 10.59
C GLN A 78 -0.32 18.74 10.60
N ALA A 79 0.09 19.24 9.44
CA ALA A 79 1.21 20.17 9.36
C ALA A 79 0.98 21.45 10.17
N GLN A 80 -0.25 22.00 10.22
CA GLN A 80 -0.56 23.19 10.99
C GLN A 80 -0.56 22.95 12.50
N TRP A 81 -1.01 21.79 12.97
CA TRP A 81 -1.27 21.57 14.38
C TRP A 81 -0.11 20.93 15.13
N TRP A 82 0.57 19.96 14.56
CA TRP A 82 1.65 19.22 15.24
C TRP A 82 2.84 18.84 14.35
N GLY A 83 2.86 19.31 13.12
CA GLY A 83 3.91 19.01 12.16
C GLY A 83 3.77 17.66 11.48
N VAL A 84 4.49 17.49 10.39
CA VAL A 84 4.46 16.30 9.53
C VAL A 84 5.82 15.60 9.53
N SER A 85 5.77 14.29 9.62
CA SER A 85 6.91 13.37 9.54
C SER A 85 6.52 12.13 8.75
N GLU A 86 7.46 11.23 8.50
CA GLU A 86 7.19 9.93 7.86
C GLU A 86 6.07 9.17 8.58
N LEU A 87 6.08 9.14 9.91
CA LEU A 87 5.07 8.43 10.69
C LEU A 87 3.70 9.13 10.64
N THR A 88 3.67 10.47 10.72
CA THR A 88 2.40 11.21 10.71
C THR A 88 1.70 11.15 9.36
N LEU A 89 2.43 10.99 8.27
CA LEU A 89 1.83 10.71 6.96
C LEU A 89 1.25 9.30 6.87
N ARG A 90 1.90 8.33 7.51
CA ARG A 90 1.56 6.90 7.36
C ARG A 90 0.53 6.38 8.36
N TRP A 91 0.31 7.07 9.50
CA TRP A 91 -0.55 6.54 10.56
C TRP A 91 -2.00 6.21 10.15
N PRO A 92 -2.68 6.95 9.23
CA PRO A 92 -4.05 6.59 8.85
C PRO A 92 -4.11 5.22 8.17
N MET A 93 -3.14 4.94 7.28
CA MET A 93 -3.02 3.66 6.59
C MET A 93 -2.62 2.54 7.54
N LEU A 94 -1.71 2.83 8.48
CA LEU A 94 -1.28 1.90 9.52
C LEU A 94 -2.46 1.46 10.40
N VAL A 95 -3.25 2.41 10.89
CA VAL A 95 -4.44 2.12 11.71
C VAL A 95 -5.44 1.27 10.93
N CYS A 96 -5.74 1.60 9.68
CA CYS A 96 -6.65 0.83 8.84
C CYS A 96 -6.09 -0.56 8.50
N GLY A 97 -4.78 -0.67 8.26
CA GLY A 97 -4.11 -1.94 8.05
C GLY A 97 -4.17 -2.85 9.28
N LEU A 98 -3.96 -2.30 10.48
CA LEU A 98 -4.12 -3.04 11.74
C LEU A 98 -5.58 -3.41 12.00
N ALA A 99 -6.53 -2.49 11.75
CA ALA A 99 -7.95 -2.77 11.87
C ALA A 99 -8.40 -3.90 10.93
N THR A 100 -7.84 -3.97 9.73
CA THR A 100 -8.10 -5.06 8.76
C THR A 100 -7.74 -6.44 9.34
N LEU A 101 -6.63 -6.54 10.10
CA LEU A 101 -6.22 -7.79 10.76
C LEU A 101 -7.18 -8.27 11.85
N VAL A 102 -8.00 -7.37 12.37
CA VAL A 102 -9.01 -7.69 13.41
C VAL A 102 -10.40 -7.88 12.77
N VAL A 103 -10.83 -6.91 11.98
CA VAL A 103 -12.20 -6.84 11.45
C VAL A 103 -12.49 -8.02 10.52
N LEU A 104 -11.60 -8.31 9.57
CA LEU A 104 -11.88 -9.35 8.58
C LEU A 104 -11.89 -10.77 9.17
N PRO A 105 -10.90 -11.21 10.00
CA PRO A 105 -10.98 -12.51 10.66
C PRO A 105 -12.18 -12.66 11.59
N LEU A 106 -12.55 -11.63 12.35
CA LEU A 106 -13.74 -11.67 13.21
C LEU A 106 -15.04 -11.77 12.39
N TYR A 107 -15.12 -11.07 11.25
CA TYR A 107 -16.27 -11.14 10.37
C TYR A 107 -16.50 -12.56 9.81
N VAL A 108 -15.42 -13.28 9.46
CA VAL A 108 -15.51 -14.62 8.86
C VAL A 108 -15.58 -15.76 9.90
N ALA A 109 -15.20 -15.49 11.17
CA ALA A 109 -15.16 -16.51 12.22
C ALA A 109 -16.51 -17.14 12.52
N GLY A 110 -17.61 -16.39 12.40
CA GLY A 110 -18.98 -16.92 12.57
C GLY A 110 -19.36 -17.88 11.44
N PRO A 111 -19.42 -17.42 10.18
CA PRO A 111 -19.91 -18.22 9.06
C PRO A 111 -18.97 -19.33 8.59
N LEU A 112 -17.65 -19.20 8.75
CA LEU A 112 -16.65 -20.18 8.28
C LEU A 112 -15.92 -20.92 9.40
N GLY A 113 -16.18 -20.55 10.65
CA GLY A 113 -15.56 -21.15 11.83
C GLY A 113 -14.19 -20.55 12.17
N ARG A 114 -13.79 -20.71 13.45
CA ARG A 114 -12.54 -20.19 14.01
C ARG A 114 -11.26 -20.74 13.35
N PRO A 115 -11.17 -22.04 12.96
CA PRO A 115 -9.99 -22.54 12.24
C PRO A 115 -9.71 -21.76 10.95
N THR A 116 -10.76 -21.55 10.13
CA THR A 116 -10.64 -20.78 8.87
C THR A 116 -10.25 -19.33 9.15
N ALA A 117 -10.88 -18.69 10.15
CA ALA A 117 -10.52 -17.32 10.55
C ALA A 117 -9.07 -17.21 11.03
N ALA A 118 -8.55 -18.19 11.76
CA ALA A 118 -7.17 -18.18 12.26
C ALA A 118 -6.14 -18.36 11.13
N VAL A 119 -6.35 -19.31 10.20
CA VAL A 119 -5.49 -19.46 9.01
C VAL A 119 -5.56 -18.20 8.15
N PHE A 120 -6.75 -17.66 7.93
CA PHE A 120 -6.94 -16.42 7.20
C PHE A 120 -6.21 -15.23 7.85
N ALA A 121 -6.30 -15.09 9.19
CA ALA A 121 -5.58 -14.06 9.94
C ALA A 121 -4.06 -14.14 9.73
N LEU A 122 -3.47 -15.34 9.78
CA LEU A 122 -2.05 -15.55 9.50
C LEU A 122 -1.68 -15.18 8.06
N LEU A 123 -2.51 -15.53 7.08
CA LEU A 123 -2.26 -15.22 5.67
C LEU A 123 -2.31 -13.71 5.40
N ILE A 124 -3.31 -12.98 5.92
CA ILE A 124 -3.39 -11.52 5.72
C ILE A 124 -2.34 -10.75 6.54
N ALA A 125 -1.91 -11.31 7.68
CA ALA A 125 -0.87 -10.72 8.51
C ALA A 125 0.45 -10.55 7.74
N GLN A 126 0.81 -11.57 6.96
CA GLN A 126 2.07 -11.65 6.21
C GLN A 126 1.95 -11.36 4.71
N SER A 127 0.78 -10.97 4.21
CA SER A 127 0.62 -10.61 2.80
C SER A 127 1.45 -9.38 2.43
N PRO A 128 2.41 -9.44 1.50
CA PRO A 128 3.28 -8.33 1.15
C PRO A 128 2.51 -7.08 0.74
N LEU A 129 1.52 -7.20 -0.16
CA LEU A 129 0.69 -6.07 -0.58
C LEU A 129 -0.04 -5.40 0.59
N LEU A 130 -0.63 -6.20 1.50
CA LEU A 130 -1.34 -5.66 2.65
C LEU A 130 -0.39 -5.01 3.66
N VAL A 131 0.84 -5.53 3.81
CA VAL A 131 1.87 -4.92 4.66
C VAL A 131 2.32 -3.59 4.07
N ILE A 132 2.69 -3.58 2.79
CA ILE A 132 3.21 -2.40 2.08
C ILE A 132 2.19 -1.26 2.12
N PHE A 133 0.95 -1.48 1.69
CA PHE A 133 -0.07 -0.45 1.65
C PHE A 133 -0.60 -0.02 3.03
N SER A 134 -0.26 -0.76 4.09
CA SER A 134 -0.44 -0.30 5.47
C SER A 134 0.69 0.62 5.96
N ARG A 135 1.82 0.66 5.26
CA ARG A 135 3.06 1.38 5.61
C ARG A 135 3.35 2.56 4.69
N MET A 136 2.53 2.79 3.71
CA MET A 136 2.71 3.77 2.66
C MET A 136 1.63 4.84 2.75
N ALA A 137 1.98 6.12 2.64
CA ALA A 137 1.04 7.25 2.71
C ALA A 137 0.17 7.35 1.44
N ARG A 138 -0.54 6.26 1.13
CA ARG A 138 -1.48 6.12 -0.01
C ARG A 138 -2.79 5.50 0.45
N PRO A 139 -3.92 5.85 -0.13
CA PRO A 139 -5.25 5.54 0.42
C PRO A 139 -5.64 4.05 0.41
N TYR A 140 -4.81 3.15 -0.13
CA TYR A 140 -5.19 1.77 -0.44
C TYR A 140 -5.61 0.93 0.77
N ALA A 141 -4.92 1.04 1.92
CA ALA A 141 -5.31 0.32 3.13
C ALA A 141 -6.66 0.82 3.69
N ILE A 142 -6.92 2.13 3.58
CA ILE A 142 -8.16 2.73 4.04
C ILE A 142 -9.31 2.30 3.11
N THR A 143 -9.13 2.42 1.81
CA THR A 143 -10.17 2.05 0.82
C THR A 143 -10.48 0.56 0.84
N LEU A 144 -9.49 -0.30 1.09
CA LEU A 144 -9.70 -1.74 1.29
C LEU A 144 -10.62 -2.00 2.50
N LEU A 145 -10.29 -1.40 3.65
CA LEU A 145 -11.07 -1.59 4.87
C LEU A 145 -12.50 -1.04 4.72
N LEU A 146 -12.63 0.19 4.23
CA LEU A 146 -13.93 0.83 4.00
C LEU A 146 -14.75 0.06 2.97
N GLY A 147 -14.12 -0.44 1.91
CA GLY A 147 -14.78 -1.26 0.91
C GLY A 147 -15.41 -2.51 1.53
N TRP A 148 -14.66 -3.28 2.30
CA TRP A 148 -15.20 -4.47 2.96
C TRP A 148 -16.20 -4.15 4.08
N ILE A 149 -16.03 -3.03 4.80
CA ILE A 149 -17.05 -2.52 5.74
C ILE A 149 -18.35 -2.20 4.99
N ALA A 150 -18.27 -1.53 3.84
CA ALA A 150 -19.44 -1.24 3.02
C ALA A 150 -20.16 -2.53 2.60
N HIS A 151 -19.43 -3.52 2.06
CA HIS A 151 -20.03 -4.81 1.70
C HIS A 151 -20.68 -5.52 2.89
N GLY A 152 -20.03 -5.55 4.04
CA GLY A 152 -20.57 -6.15 5.27
C GLY A 152 -21.80 -5.41 5.83
N ALA A 153 -21.76 -4.07 5.80
CA ALA A 153 -22.87 -3.23 6.21
C ALA A 153 -24.09 -3.39 5.28
N TYR A 154 -23.85 -3.45 3.97
CA TYR A 154 -24.90 -3.71 3.00
C TYR A 154 -25.63 -5.04 3.28
N GLN A 155 -24.91 -6.11 3.63
CA GLN A 155 -25.55 -7.41 3.93
C GLN A 155 -26.50 -7.34 5.14
N ARG A 156 -26.23 -6.46 6.10
CA ARG A 156 -27.12 -6.24 7.26
C ARG A 156 -28.32 -5.35 6.91
N TYR A 157 -28.18 -4.49 5.92
CA TYR A 157 -29.26 -3.62 5.44
C TYR A 157 -30.12 -4.30 4.37
N SER A 158 -29.56 -5.23 3.59
CA SER A 158 -30.09 -5.84 2.37
C SER A 158 -31.62 -5.98 2.35
N PRO A 159 -32.28 -5.72 1.21
CA PRO A 159 -33.73 -5.90 1.07
C PRO A 159 -34.18 -7.38 1.14
N GLY A 160 -33.24 -8.33 1.20
CA GLY A 160 -33.55 -9.77 1.24
C GLY A 160 -34.32 -10.20 2.51
N GLU A 161 -35.02 -11.31 2.40
CA GLU A 161 -35.95 -11.84 3.39
C GLU A 161 -35.36 -11.98 4.82
N HIS A 162 -34.05 -12.29 4.91
CA HIS A 162 -33.38 -12.50 6.19
C HIS A 162 -33.20 -11.21 7.00
N ALA A 163 -32.87 -10.11 6.37
CA ALA A 163 -32.71 -8.82 7.04
C ALA A 163 -34.06 -8.22 7.46
N ILE A 164 -35.13 -8.50 6.68
CA ILE A 164 -36.50 -8.06 6.98
C ILE A 164 -37.04 -8.77 8.22
N ARG A 165 -36.73 -10.04 8.41
CA ARG A 165 -37.28 -10.86 9.51
C ARG A 165 -36.54 -10.71 10.84
N HIS A 166 -35.26 -10.37 10.83
CA HIS A 166 -34.40 -10.43 12.03
C HIS A 166 -33.71 -9.11 12.42
N GLY A 167 -33.80 -8.07 11.58
CA GLY A 167 -33.16 -6.77 11.86
C GLY A 167 -34.10 -5.80 12.62
N THR A 168 -33.60 -5.18 13.70
CA THR A 168 -34.29 -4.02 14.28
C THR A 168 -34.23 -2.84 13.31
N ALA A 169 -35.27 -1.99 13.25
CA ALA A 169 -35.31 -0.82 12.39
C ALA A 169 -34.07 0.10 12.61
N ARG A 170 -33.67 0.29 13.88
CA ARG A 170 -32.48 1.08 14.24
C ARG A 170 -31.20 0.45 13.72
N GLY A 171 -31.05 -0.88 13.80
CA GLY A 171 -29.89 -1.61 13.28
C GLY A 171 -29.78 -1.53 11.76
N GLN A 172 -30.90 -1.58 11.04
CA GLN A 172 -30.93 -1.42 9.60
C GLN A 172 -30.54 0.00 9.16
N VAL A 173 -31.06 1.04 9.81
CA VAL A 173 -30.69 2.43 9.54
C VAL A 173 -29.20 2.65 9.78
N ALA A 174 -28.66 2.15 10.89
CA ALA A 174 -27.23 2.23 11.19
C ALA A 174 -26.38 1.51 10.12
N ALA A 175 -26.80 0.33 9.69
CA ALA A 175 -26.10 -0.42 8.62
C ALA A 175 -26.14 0.33 7.28
N GLY A 176 -27.30 0.88 6.90
CA GLY A 176 -27.43 1.70 5.70
C GLY A 176 -26.58 2.96 5.74
N ALA A 177 -26.54 3.68 6.85
CA ALA A 177 -25.68 4.85 7.04
C ALA A 177 -24.20 4.46 6.98
N THR A 178 -23.80 3.35 7.63
CA THR A 178 -22.42 2.83 7.55
C THR A 178 -22.03 2.51 6.11
N TYR A 179 -22.91 1.87 5.36
CA TYR A 179 -22.66 1.60 3.94
C TYR A 179 -22.47 2.88 3.15
N ALA A 180 -23.40 3.82 3.25
CA ALA A 180 -23.38 5.06 2.46
C ALA A 180 -22.13 5.91 2.75
N VAL A 181 -21.77 6.06 4.02
CA VAL A 181 -20.58 6.81 4.43
C VAL A 181 -19.30 6.10 3.99
N ALA A 182 -19.19 4.78 4.23
CA ALA A 182 -18.00 4.03 3.86
C ALA A 182 -17.78 4.00 2.34
N ALA A 183 -18.85 3.86 1.55
CA ALA A 183 -18.78 3.86 0.09
C ALA A 183 -18.40 5.24 -0.46
N ALA A 184 -19.03 6.31 0.04
CA ALA A 184 -18.72 7.67 -0.38
C ALA A 184 -17.28 8.07 -0.01
N LEU A 185 -16.84 7.76 1.21
CA LEU A 185 -15.50 8.07 1.67
C LEU A 185 -14.44 7.26 0.91
N ALA A 186 -14.68 5.97 0.66
CA ALA A 186 -13.77 5.16 -0.15
C ALA A 186 -13.62 5.72 -1.57
N THR A 187 -14.72 6.12 -2.20
CA THR A 187 -14.70 6.70 -3.54
C THR A 187 -14.00 8.07 -3.56
N TRP A 188 -14.17 8.88 -2.52
CA TRP A 188 -13.48 10.18 -2.40
C TRP A 188 -11.97 10.00 -2.18
N LEU A 189 -11.58 9.00 -1.36
CA LEU A 189 -10.17 8.65 -1.15
C LEU A 189 -9.48 8.18 -2.44
N HIS A 190 -10.19 7.39 -3.25
CA HIS A 190 -9.65 6.85 -4.49
C HIS A 190 -10.79 6.49 -5.47
N PRO A 191 -11.08 7.31 -6.49
CA PRO A 191 -12.25 7.11 -7.37
C PRO A 191 -12.32 5.75 -8.07
N VAL A 192 -11.18 5.12 -8.35
CA VAL A 192 -11.11 3.79 -9.00
C VAL A 192 -11.82 2.69 -8.18
N ILE A 193 -11.96 2.85 -6.84
CA ILE A 193 -12.69 1.88 -6.00
C ILE A 193 -14.22 2.01 -6.13
N GLY A 194 -14.70 3.07 -6.77
CA GLY A 194 -16.15 3.37 -6.91
C GLY A 194 -16.99 2.17 -7.37
N PRO A 195 -16.64 1.46 -8.46
CA PRO A 195 -17.37 0.28 -8.91
C PRO A 195 -17.39 -0.85 -7.86
N PHE A 196 -16.30 -1.05 -7.11
CA PHE A 196 -16.24 -2.04 -6.04
C PHE A 196 -17.30 -1.75 -4.97
N VAL A 197 -17.36 -0.52 -4.47
CA VAL A 197 -18.31 -0.15 -3.41
C VAL A 197 -19.75 0.05 -3.92
N ALA A 198 -19.95 0.28 -5.21
CA ALA A 198 -21.28 0.36 -5.83
C ALA A 198 -21.90 -1.03 -6.13
N ALA A 199 -21.10 -2.07 -6.26
CA ALA A 199 -21.55 -3.42 -6.61
C ALA A 199 -22.64 -3.98 -5.69
N PRO A 200 -22.65 -3.75 -4.36
CA PRO A 200 -23.75 -4.14 -3.50
C PRO A 200 -25.10 -3.55 -3.92
N LEU A 201 -25.13 -2.28 -4.35
CA LEU A 201 -26.38 -1.65 -4.82
C LEU A 201 -26.87 -2.33 -6.12
N LEU A 202 -25.96 -2.58 -7.08
CA LEU A 202 -26.31 -3.27 -8.32
C LEU A 202 -26.85 -4.68 -8.06
N TRP A 203 -26.18 -5.40 -7.16
CA TRP A 203 -26.64 -6.73 -6.75
C TRP A 203 -27.98 -6.69 -6.03
N GLY A 204 -28.21 -5.66 -5.21
CA GLY A 204 -29.46 -5.45 -4.48
C GLY A 204 -30.66 -5.23 -5.39
N LEU A 205 -30.46 -4.57 -6.53
CA LEU A 205 -31.51 -4.41 -7.53
C LEU A 205 -31.97 -5.77 -8.08
N VAL A 206 -31.03 -6.70 -8.27
CA VAL A 206 -31.37 -8.08 -8.66
C VAL A 206 -32.10 -8.77 -7.52
N GLN A 207 -31.65 -8.63 -6.29
CA GLN A 207 -32.26 -9.26 -5.11
C GLN A 207 -33.70 -8.78 -4.83
N VAL A 208 -34.06 -7.55 -5.20
CA VAL A 208 -35.44 -7.05 -5.08
C VAL A 208 -36.42 -7.90 -5.89
N ARG A 209 -35.99 -8.53 -7.00
CA ARG A 209 -36.81 -9.44 -7.80
C ARG A 209 -37.18 -10.72 -7.06
N ASP A 210 -36.31 -11.17 -6.15
CA ASP A 210 -36.48 -12.41 -5.36
C ASP A 210 -37.36 -12.19 -4.12
N VAL A 211 -37.73 -10.92 -3.80
CA VAL A 211 -38.61 -10.58 -2.68
C VAL A 211 -40.05 -10.90 -3.06
N PRO A 212 -40.88 -11.48 -2.12
CA PRO A 212 -42.29 -11.73 -2.35
C PRO A 212 -43.01 -10.47 -2.88
N PRO A 213 -43.98 -10.64 -3.83
CA PRO A 213 -44.64 -9.49 -4.47
C PRO A 213 -45.25 -8.48 -3.49
N ALA A 214 -45.78 -8.95 -2.35
CA ALA A 214 -46.35 -8.08 -1.30
C ALA A 214 -45.33 -7.11 -0.69
N ASP A 215 -44.07 -7.55 -0.56
CA ASP A 215 -43.00 -6.77 0.11
C ASP A 215 -42.10 -6.05 -0.89
N ARG A 216 -42.23 -6.35 -2.19
CA ARG A 216 -41.32 -5.84 -3.24
C ARG A 216 -41.25 -4.33 -3.32
N ARG A 217 -42.43 -3.64 -3.18
CA ARG A 217 -42.47 -2.16 -3.17
C ARG A 217 -41.67 -1.59 -1.99
N ALA A 218 -41.84 -2.13 -0.81
CA ALA A 218 -41.11 -1.69 0.39
C ALA A 218 -39.60 -1.95 0.26
N ALA A 219 -39.21 -3.09 -0.29
CA ALA A 219 -37.82 -3.44 -0.58
C ALA A 219 -37.19 -2.48 -1.60
N LEU A 220 -37.91 -2.17 -2.67
CA LEU A 220 -37.46 -1.22 -3.71
C LEU A 220 -37.30 0.20 -3.15
N LEU A 221 -38.26 0.67 -2.33
CA LEU A 221 -38.16 2.01 -1.72
C LEU A 221 -36.97 2.10 -0.76
N ARG A 222 -36.71 1.06 0.03
CA ARG A 222 -35.51 1.00 0.89
C ARG A 222 -34.22 0.98 0.10
N TRP A 223 -34.15 0.17 -0.95
CA TRP A 223 -33.01 0.13 -1.87
C TRP A 223 -32.78 1.52 -2.51
N LEU A 224 -33.84 2.16 -3.01
CA LEU A 224 -33.79 3.50 -3.63
C LEU A 224 -33.30 4.56 -2.62
N ALA A 225 -33.82 4.53 -1.40
CA ALA A 225 -33.40 5.46 -0.36
C ALA A 225 -31.89 5.33 -0.05
N LEU A 226 -31.40 4.08 0.04
CA LEU A 226 -29.95 3.84 0.22
C LEU A 226 -29.13 4.29 -0.99
N ALA A 227 -29.58 3.99 -2.21
CA ALA A 227 -28.91 4.36 -3.44
C ALA A 227 -28.84 5.90 -3.58
N VAL A 228 -29.94 6.59 -3.30
CA VAL A 228 -29.99 8.08 -3.32
C VAL A 228 -29.08 8.67 -2.22
N ALA A 229 -29.13 8.16 -1.00
CA ALA A 229 -28.27 8.64 0.08
C ALA A 229 -26.78 8.44 -0.24
N THR A 230 -26.42 7.24 -0.73
CA THR A 230 -25.03 6.94 -1.13
C THR A 230 -24.60 7.81 -2.30
N GLY A 231 -25.45 7.92 -3.33
CA GLY A 231 -25.19 8.75 -4.51
C GLY A 231 -25.04 10.22 -4.16
N ALA A 232 -25.89 10.77 -3.30
CA ALA A 232 -25.82 12.15 -2.86
C ALA A 232 -24.53 12.44 -2.05
N LEU A 233 -24.15 11.55 -1.11
CA LEU A 233 -22.91 11.71 -0.37
C LEU A 233 -21.66 11.61 -1.29
N THR A 234 -21.66 10.65 -2.22
CA THR A 234 -20.58 10.52 -3.18
C THR A 234 -20.50 11.73 -4.10
N ALA A 235 -21.64 12.19 -4.61
CA ALA A 235 -21.71 13.37 -5.45
C ALA A 235 -21.22 14.63 -4.73
N ALA A 236 -21.56 14.82 -3.46
CA ALA A 236 -21.13 15.97 -2.66
C ALA A 236 -19.60 16.12 -2.56
N VAL A 237 -18.84 15.00 -2.66
CA VAL A 237 -17.38 15.01 -2.52
C VAL A 237 -16.64 14.79 -3.84
N VAL A 238 -17.27 14.18 -4.85
CA VAL A 238 -16.64 13.88 -6.15
C VAL A 238 -17.01 14.91 -7.23
N LEU A 239 -18.23 15.45 -7.21
CA LEU A 239 -18.66 16.44 -8.22
C LEU A 239 -17.90 17.77 -8.13
N PRO A 240 -17.58 18.34 -6.96
CA PRO A 240 -16.89 19.63 -6.92
C PRO A 240 -15.59 19.67 -7.73
N PRO A 241 -14.63 18.72 -7.55
CA PRO A 241 -13.41 18.72 -8.36
C PRO A 241 -13.66 18.37 -9.83
N LEU A 242 -14.68 17.55 -10.15
CA LEU A 242 -15.06 17.26 -11.54
C LEU A 242 -15.64 18.47 -12.26
N LEU A 243 -16.44 19.28 -11.57
CA LEU A 243 -17.04 20.49 -12.16
C LEU A 243 -16.02 21.62 -12.31
N ALA A 244 -15.08 21.72 -11.34
CA ALA A 244 -14.00 22.70 -11.41
C ALA A 244 -12.98 22.36 -12.51
N HIS A 245 -12.63 21.08 -12.67
CA HIS A 245 -11.63 20.59 -13.61
C HIS A 245 -12.10 19.32 -14.36
N PRO A 246 -13.04 19.44 -15.33
CA PRO A 246 -13.70 18.29 -15.96
C PRO A 246 -12.75 17.31 -16.64
N LEU A 247 -11.63 17.81 -17.15
CA LEU A 247 -10.65 17.00 -17.88
C LEU A 247 -9.59 16.34 -16.99
N SER A 248 -9.54 16.66 -15.69
CA SER A 248 -8.48 16.19 -14.80
C SER A 248 -8.44 14.66 -14.66
N LEU A 249 -9.59 13.99 -14.59
CA LEU A 249 -9.64 12.53 -14.59
C LEU A 249 -9.46 11.94 -15.99
N ALA A 250 -9.99 12.57 -17.03
CA ALA A 250 -9.84 12.10 -18.40
C ALA A 250 -8.36 12.12 -18.85
N ALA A 251 -7.60 13.13 -18.42
CA ALA A 251 -6.18 13.24 -18.72
C ALA A 251 -5.32 12.11 -18.12
N LYS A 252 -5.85 11.37 -17.15
CA LYS A 252 -5.17 10.21 -16.51
C LYS A 252 -5.45 8.89 -17.21
N GLY A 253 -6.33 8.86 -18.19
CA GLY A 253 -6.73 7.65 -18.92
C GLY A 253 -6.30 7.67 -20.38
N GLY A 254 -6.51 6.53 -21.06
CA GLY A 254 -6.24 6.36 -22.48
C GLY A 254 -4.76 6.28 -22.86
N ILE A 255 -3.88 6.01 -21.88
CA ILE A 255 -2.43 6.07 -22.05
C ILE A 255 -1.85 4.67 -22.17
N ASP A 256 -2.44 3.68 -21.46
CA ASP A 256 -1.82 2.38 -21.25
C ASP A 256 -2.83 1.24 -21.14
N ALA A 257 -2.40 0.00 -21.36
CA ALA A 257 -3.24 -1.17 -21.25
C ALA A 257 -2.47 -2.38 -20.67
N PRO A 258 -3.10 -3.17 -19.78
CA PRO A 258 -2.49 -4.40 -19.30
C PRO A 258 -2.44 -5.45 -20.42
N ASP A 259 -1.29 -6.09 -20.58
CA ASP A 259 -1.09 -7.24 -21.46
C ASP A 259 -1.21 -8.58 -20.69
N ALA A 260 -1.05 -9.69 -21.39
CA ALA A 260 -1.11 -11.02 -20.77
C ALA A 260 -0.01 -11.24 -19.71
N GLN A 261 1.15 -10.62 -19.91
CA GLN A 261 2.27 -10.73 -18.98
C GLN A 261 2.00 -9.90 -17.71
N THR A 262 1.44 -8.70 -17.87
CA THR A 262 0.93 -7.89 -16.75
C THR A 262 -0.04 -8.70 -15.90
N LEU A 263 -1.04 -9.32 -16.55
CA LEU A 263 -2.06 -10.11 -15.83
C LEU A 263 -1.45 -11.33 -15.13
N LEU A 264 -0.44 -11.97 -15.71
CA LEU A 264 0.29 -13.04 -15.04
C LEU A 264 1.07 -12.51 -13.82
N GLY A 265 1.76 -11.38 -13.95
CA GLY A 265 2.48 -10.72 -12.88
C GLY A 265 1.58 -10.30 -11.70
N VAL A 266 0.32 -9.94 -11.99
CA VAL A 266 -0.70 -9.61 -10.97
C VAL A 266 -0.96 -10.78 -10.00
N TRP A 267 -1.00 -12.03 -10.49
CA TRP A 267 -1.15 -13.20 -9.62
C TRP A 267 0.01 -13.36 -8.65
N TYR A 268 1.24 -13.16 -9.13
CA TYR A 268 2.42 -13.17 -8.26
C TYR A 268 2.36 -12.09 -7.20
N ALA A 269 1.95 -10.87 -7.58
CA ALA A 269 1.80 -9.77 -6.66
C ALA A 269 0.72 -10.04 -5.59
N TRP A 270 -0.45 -10.58 -5.95
CA TRP A 270 -1.53 -10.88 -5.01
C TRP A 270 -1.16 -11.95 -3.98
N PHE A 271 -0.40 -12.96 -4.37
CA PHE A 271 0.14 -13.96 -3.44
C PHE A 271 1.46 -13.52 -2.80
N GLY A 272 2.11 -12.47 -3.33
CA GLY A 272 3.33 -11.88 -2.78
C GLY A 272 4.55 -12.77 -2.91
N THR A 273 4.66 -13.55 -3.99
CA THR A 273 5.79 -14.45 -4.23
C THR A 273 6.05 -14.67 -5.71
N PRO A 274 7.33 -14.69 -6.17
CA PRO A 274 7.69 -15.06 -7.54
C PRO A 274 7.67 -16.58 -7.79
N ALA A 275 7.45 -17.39 -6.74
CA ALA A 275 7.50 -18.85 -6.83
C ALA A 275 6.21 -19.41 -7.47
N THR A 276 6.23 -19.66 -8.78
CA THR A 276 5.08 -20.16 -9.56
C THR A 276 4.42 -21.38 -8.92
N GLY A 277 5.20 -22.35 -8.41
CA GLY A 277 4.66 -23.54 -7.74
C GLY A 277 3.84 -23.20 -6.49
N VAL A 278 4.26 -22.18 -5.73
CA VAL A 278 3.52 -21.70 -4.55
C VAL A 278 2.22 -21.01 -4.97
N VAL A 279 2.28 -20.18 -6.01
CA VAL A 279 1.08 -19.52 -6.58
C VAL A 279 0.06 -20.56 -7.05
N LEU A 280 0.49 -21.57 -7.80
CA LEU A 280 -0.37 -22.65 -8.29
C LEU A 280 -0.98 -23.47 -7.14
N ALA A 281 -0.20 -23.79 -6.11
CA ALA A 281 -0.70 -24.48 -4.92
C ALA A 281 -1.75 -23.62 -4.18
N CYS A 282 -1.52 -22.32 -4.03
CA CYS A 282 -2.49 -21.40 -3.44
C CYS A 282 -3.76 -21.29 -4.28
N LEU A 283 -3.66 -21.24 -5.62
CA LEU A 283 -4.80 -21.24 -6.53
C LEU A 283 -5.63 -22.51 -6.42
N ALA A 284 -4.98 -23.68 -6.32
CA ALA A 284 -5.66 -24.96 -6.11
C ALA A 284 -6.43 -24.99 -4.77
N LEU A 285 -5.80 -24.49 -3.69
CA LEU A 285 -6.47 -24.36 -2.39
C LEU A 285 -7.62 -23.34 -2.45
N ALA A 286 -7.42 -22.20 -3.12
CA ALA A 286 -8.48 -21.22 -3.31
C ALA A 286 -9.68 -21.80 -4.09
N ALA A 287 -9.44 -22.55 -5.16
CA ALA A 287 -10.48 -23.23 -5.92
C ALA A 287 -11.26 -24.24 -5.06
N LEU A 288 -10.57 -24.95 -4.16
CA LEU A 288 -11.20 -25.88 -3.22
C LEU A 288 -12.08 -25.15 -2.18
N GLY A 289 -11.65 -23.99 -1.70
CA GLY A 289 -12.31 -23.24 -0.64
C GLY A 289 -13.38 -22.26 -1.14
N PHE A 290 -13.23 -21.75 -2.37
CA PHE A 290 -14.11 -20.73 -2.93
C PHE A 290 -15.61 -21.07 -2.89
N PRO A 291 -16.07 -22.30 -3.22
CA PRO A 291 -17.48 -22.63 -3.12
C PRO A 291 -18.06 -22.50 -1.70
N GLN A 292 -17.24 -22.73 -0.66
CA GLN A 292 -17.66 -22.54 0.73
C GLN A 292 -17.74 -21.05 1.07
N VAL A 293 -16.74 -20.26 0.69
CA VAL A 293 -16.72 -18.80 0.87
C VAL A 293 -17.91 -18.17 0.17
N TRP A 294 -18.16 -18.56 -1.08
CA TRP A 294 -19.26 -18.05 -1.90
C TRP A 294 -20.65 -18.28 -1.29
N ARG A 295 -20.84 -19.44 -0.63
CA ARG A 295 -22.12 -19.79 0.03
C ARG A 295 -22.26 -19.12 1.39
N ALA A 296 -21.19 -19.10 2.17
CA ALA A 296 -21.23 -18.68 3.57
C ALA A 296 -21.06 -17.15 3.77
N ILE A 297 -20.40 -16.46 2.83
CA ILE A 297 -20.09 -15.03 2.92
C ILE A 297 -20.78 -14.29 1.76
N PRO A 298 -22.00 -13.75 1.95
CA PRO A 298 -22.68 -13.02 0.88
C PRO A 298 -21.90 -11.80 0.36
N ALA A 299 -21.11 -11.14 1.21
CA ALA A 299 -20.21 -10.07 0.81
C ALA A 299 -19.14 -10.50 -0.21
N ALA A 300 -18.78 -11.79 -0.28
CA ALA A 300 -17.87 -12.31 -1.30
C ALA A 300 -18.48 -12.24 -2.71
N ARG A 301 -19.80 -12.41 -2.84
CA ARG A 301 -20.49 -12.33 -4.14
C ARG A 301 -20.51 -10.90 -4.67
N THR A 302 -20.89 -9.95 -3.84
CA THR A 302 -20.89 -8.53 -4.20
C THR A 302 -19.47 -8.03 -4.39
N GLY A 303 -18.51 -8.50 -3.57
CA GLY A 303 -17.09 -8.21 -3.72
C GLY A 303 -16.52 -8.70 -5.05
N ALA A 304 -16.81 -9.93 -5.46
CA ALA A 304 -16.39 -10.46 -6.75
C ALA A 304 -16.97 -9.66 -7.93
N LEU A 305 -18.25 -9.28 -7.87
CA LEU A 305 -18.87 -8.39 -8.87
C LEU A 305 -18.16 -7.03 -8.88
N GLY A 306 -17.89 -6.44 -7.72
CA GLY A 306 -17.23 -5.15 -7.60
C GLY A 306 -15.80 -5.17 -8.17
N LEU A 307 -15.05 -6.23 -7.90
CA LEU A 307 -13.71 -6.43 -8.45
C LEU A 307 -13.73 -6.56 -9.97
N LEU A 308 -14.70 -7.31 -10.51
CA LEU A 308 -14.89 -7.41 -11.97
C LEU A 308 -15.20 -6.03 -12.58
N LEU A 309 -16.12 -5.27 -11.99
CA LEU A 309 -16.47 -3.94 -12.48
C LEU A 309 -15.29 -2.95 -12.36
N THR A 310 -14.50 -3.03 -11.29
CA THR A 310 -13.29 -2.21 -11.14
C THR A 310 -12.24 -2.59 -12.19
N PHE A 311 -12.02 -3.89 -12.42
CA PHE A 311 -11.11 -4.34 -13.48
C PHE A 311 -11.56 -3.87 -14.86
N LEU A 312 -12.85 -3.98 -15.17
CA LEU A 312 -13.40 -3.48 -16.44
C LEU A 312 -13.25 -1.97 -16.58
N LEU A 313 -13.44 -1.20 -15.50
CA LEU A 313 -13.19 0.24 -15.49
C LEU A 313 -11.71 0.53 -15.81
N VAL A 314 -10.78 -0.12 -15.12
CA VAL A 314 -9.34 0.06 -15.32
C VAL A 314 -8.95 -0.32 -16.75
N ALA A 315 -9.43 -1.45 -17.26
CA ALA A 315 -9.15 -1.89 -18.63
C ALA A 315 -9.75 -0.94 -19.69
N ALA A 316 -10.94 -0.38 -19.42
CA ALA A 316 -11.61 0.55 -20.34
C ALA A 316 -11.01 1.95 -20.32
N THR A 317 -10.51 2.40 -19.18
CA THR A 317 -9.94 3.76 -19.03
C THR A 317 -8.43 3.81 -19.29
N GLY A 318 -7.73 2.67 -19.25
CA GLY A 318 -6.29 2.59 -19.54
C GLY A 318 -5.46 3.62 -18.77
N PRO A 319 -5.50 3.65 -17.42
CA PRO A 319 -4.76 4.64 -16.66
C PRO A 319 -3.25 4.44 -16.83
N MET A 320 -2.49 5.52 -16.68
CA MET A 320 -1.03 5.51 -16.73
C MET A 320 -0.46 4.39 -15.84
N TRP A 321 0.55 3.69 -16.32
CA TRP A 321 1.23 2.56 -15.66
C TRP A 321 0.37 1.30 -15.48
N SER A 322 -0.78 1.18 -16.19
CA SER A 322 -1.62 -0.03 -16.10
C SER A 322 -0.98 -1.27 -16.74
N HIS A 323 0.11 -1.13 -17.51
CA HIS A 323 0.95 -2.25 -17.93
C HIS A 323 1.78 -2.86 -16.78
N LEU A 324 1.92 -2.17 -15.63
CA LEU A 324 2.66 -2.70 -14.49
C LEU A 324 1.78 -3.58 -13.61
N PRO A 325 2.19 -4.81 -13.27
CA PRO A 325 1.44 -5.71 -12.39
C PRO A 325 1.11 -5.09 -11.04
N VAL A 326 2.02 -4.31 -10.46
CA VAL A 326 1.80 -3.65 -9.18
C VAL A 326 0.69 -2.62 -9.24
N THR A 327 0.54 -1.89 -10.34
CA THR A 327 -0.50 -0.88 -10.53
C THR A 327 -1.88 -1.52 -10.58
N ILE A 328 -2.06 -2.57 -11.38
CA ILE A 328 -3.32 -3.33 -11.40
C ILE A 328 -3.60 -3.96 -10.04
N SER A 329 -2.57 -4.53 -9.40
CA SER A 329 -2.71 -5.18 -8.10
C SER A 329 -3.19 -4.23 -7.00
N ARG A 330 -2.71 -2.97 -7.00
CA ARG A 330 -3.14 -1.96 -6.01
C ARG A 330 -4.56 -1.45 -6.25
N TYR A 331 -4.98 -1.32 -7.51
CA TYR A 331 -6.36 -0.93 -7.85
C TYR A 331 -7.38 -2.02 -7.49
N LEU A 332 -6.96 -3.28 -7.58
CA LEU A 332 -7.77 -4.44 -7.21
C LEU A 332 -7.40 -5.00 -5.83
N LEU A 333 -6.77 -4.24 -4.96
CA LEU A 333 -6.29 -4.69 -3.65
C LEU A 333 -7.35 -5.44 -2.81
N PRO A 334 -8.66 -5.07 -2.85
CA PRO A 334 -9.70 -5.83 -2.13
C PRO A 334 -9.85 -7.30 -2.54
N ILE A 335 -9.26 -7.74 -3.67
CA ILE A 335 -9.25 -9.17 -4.05
C ILE A 335 -8.35 -10.00 -3.11
N VAL A 336 -7.29 -9.41 -2.59
CA VAL A 336 -6.28 -10.12 -1.80
C VAL A 336 -6.89 -10.81 -0.58
N PRO A 337 -7.67 -10.14 0.29
CA PRO A 337 -8.35 -10.82 1.38
C PRO A 337 -9.33 -11.90 0.90
N LEU A 338 -10.01 -11.71 -0.22
CA LEU A 338 -10.95 -12.70 -0.75
C LEU A 338 -10.22 -13.96 -1.22
N LEU A 339 -9.12 -13.82 -1.94
CA LEU A 339 -8.27 -14.93 -2.37
C LEU A 339 -7.67 -15.68 -1.18
N LEU A 340 -7.08 -14.96 -0.23
CA LEU A 340 -6.48 -15.56 0.97
C LEU A 340 -7.53 -16.23 1.86
N LEU A 341 -8.75 -15.70 1.91
CA LEU A 341 -9.87 -16.37 2.58
C LEU A 341 -10.25 -17.68 1.88
N ALA A 342 -10.27 -17.69 0.55
CA ALA A 342 -10.52 -18.91 -0.21
C ALA A 342 -9.42 -19.94 0.00
N VAL A 343 -8.13 -19.52 0.04
CA VAL A 343 -7.00 -20.40 0.41
C VAL A 343 -7.18 -20.97 1.81
N ALA A 344 -7.50 -20.13 2.81
CA ALA A 344 -7.72 -20.57 4.18
C ALA A 344 -8.86 -21.60 4.29
N ALA A 345 -9.99 -21.32 3.64
CA ALA A 345 -11.14 -22.23 3.61
C ALA A 345 -10.81 -23.57 2.94
N GLY A 346 -10.09 -23.55 1.82
CA GLY A 346 -9.63 -24.75 1.13
C GLY A 346 -8.64 -25.56 1.96
N THR A 347 -7.71 -24.90 2.61
CA THR A 347 -6.73 -25.51 3.51
C THR A 347 -7.39 -26.22 4.69
N VAL A 348 -8.33 -25.53 5.36
CA VAL A 348 -9.08 -26.11 6.50
C VAL A 348 -9.93 -27.28 6.02
N ARG A 349 -10.62 -27.16 4.88
CA ARG A 349 -11.40 -28.25 4.30
C ARG A 349 -10.56 -29.49 3.98
N LEU A 350 -9.33 -29.31 3.47
CA LEU A 350 -8.39 -30.41 3.24
C LEU A 350 -7.95 -31.04 4.56
N ALA A 351 -7.58 -30.22 5.55
CA ALA A 351 -7.18 -30.65 6.87
C ALA A 351 -8.30 -31.45 7.58
N GLU A 352 -9.56 -31.03 7.46
CA GLU A 352 -10.71 -31.72 8.00
C GLU A 352 -10.91 -33.12 7.39
N ARG A 353 -10.66 -33.28 6.09
CA ARG A 353 -10.72 -34.59 5.42
C ARG A 353 -9.63 -35.53 5.94
N ILE A 354 -8.44 -35.01 6.19
CA ILE A 354 -7.29 -35.76 6.73
C ILE A 354 -7.56 -36.19 8.18
N ALA A 355 -8.22 -35.36 8.97
CA ALA A 355 -8.51 -35.59 10.38
C ALA A 355 -9.55 -36.71 10.66
N VAL A 356 -10.17 -37.28 9.65
CA VAL A 356 -11.16 -38.35 9.79
C VAL A 356 -10.56 -39.72 9.47
N PRO A 357 -10.66 -40.72 10.40
CA PRO A 357 -11.11 -40.67 11.78
C PRO A 357 -10.14 -39.89 12.71
N PRO A 358 -10.61 -39.31 13.84
CA PRO A 358 -9.85 -38.35 14.64
C PRO A 358 -8.79 -39.01 15.55
N THR A 359 -7.77 -39.60 14.97
CA THR A 359 -6.61 -40.14 15.68
C THR A 359 -5.54 -39.08 15.95
N GLY A 360 -4.65 -39.30 16.93
CA GLY A 360 -3.58 -38.35 17.26
C GLY A 360 -2.69 -38.00 16.06
N PRO A 361 -2.13 -38.97 15.31
CA PRO A 361 -1.32 -38.71 14.12
C PRO A 361 -2.07 -37.93 13.02
N ARG A 362 -3.34 -38.23 12.77
CA ARG A 362 -4.15 -37.54 11.76
C ARG A 362 -4.47 -36.11 12.15
N ARG A 363 -4.67 -35.84 13.46
CA ARG A 363 -4.81 -34.46 13.96
C ARG A 363 -3.54 -33.66 13.77
N ALA A 364 -2.38 -34.23 14.08
CA ALA A 364 -1.09 -33.59 13.84
C ALA A 364 -0.88 -33.29 12.35
N LEU A 365 -1.18 -34.24 11.46
CA LEU A 365 -1.10 -34.05 10.02
C LEU A 365 -2.07 -32.97 9.53
N ALA A 366 -3.28 -32.88 10.08
CA ALA A 366 -4.25 -31.84 9.75
C ALA A 366 -3.75 -30.44 10.17
N LEU A 367 -3.15 -30.30 11.35
CA LEU A 367 -2.54 -29.06 11.80
C LEU A 367 -1.34 -28.68 10.92
N LEU A 368 -0.51 -29.64 10.55
CA LEU A 368 0.59 -29.42 9.61
C LEU A 368 0.06 -28.94 8.25
N THR A 369 -1.00 -29.56 7.73
CA THR A 369 -1.64 -29.14 6.47
C THR A 369 -2.11 -27.67 6.54
N MET A 370 -2.61 -27.21 7.70
CA MET A 370 -3.00 -25.81 7.87
C MET A 370 -1.80 -24.87 7.96
N ALA A 371 -0.68 -25.31 8.51
CA ALA A 371 0.54 -24.52 8.63
C ALA A 371 1.30 -24.38 7.30
N VAL A 372 1.24 -25.37 6.41
CA VAL A 372 2.01 -25.40 5.15
C VAL A 372 1.82 -24.17 4.27
N PRO A 373 0.62 -23.75 3.85
CA PRO A 373 0.47 -22.58 2.98
C PRO A 373 0.93 -21.28 3.66
N VAL A 374 0.76 -21.18 4.97
CA VAL A 374 1.25 -20.04 5.77
C VAL A 374 2.77 -19.99 5.73
N ALA A 375 3.44 -21.13 5.97
CA ALA A 375 4.90 -21.24 5.96
C ALA A 375 5.48 -21.03 4.54
N LEU A 376 4.85 -21.61 3.52
CA LEU A 376 5.29 -21.45 2.13
C LEU A 376 5.26 -19.98 1.69
N LEU A 377 4.17 -19.28 1.97
CA LEU A 377 4.07 -17.85 1.65
C LEU A 377 5.05 -17.01 2.48
N ALA A 378 5.29 -17.35 3.75
CA ALA A 378 6.27 -16.65 4.58
C ALA A 378 7.70 -16.78 4.02
N VAL A 379 8.09 -18.00 3.63
CA VAL A 379 9.45 -18.29 3.14
C VAL A 379 9.66 -17.77 1.72
N ALA A 380 8.64 -17.91 0.85
CA ALA A 380 8.71 -17.47 -0.54
C ALA A 380 8.47 -15.96 -0.71
N SER A 381 8.11 -15.24 0.35
CA SER A 381 7.86 -13.80 0.33
C SER A 381 9.16 -12.99 0.42
N PRO A 382 9.23 -11.82 -0.24
CA PRO A 382 10.35 -10.89 -0.11
C PRO A 382 10.38 -10.13 1.23
N LEU A 383 9.34 -10.21 2.06
CA LEU A 383 9.23 -9.41 3.29
C LEU A 383 10.34 -9.70 4.31
N ALA A 384 10.64 -10.98 4.57
CA ALA A 384 11.62 -11.32 5.60
C ALA A 384 13.04 -10.82 5.29
N PRO A 385 13.60 -10.97 4.08
CA PRO A 385 14.86 -10.35 3.70
C PRO A 385 14.83 -8.82 3.74
N LEU A 386 13.72 -8.21 3.31
CA LEU A 386 13.60 -6.76 3.21
C LEU A 386 13.52 -6.08 4.58
N LEU A 387 12.82 -6.68 5.54
CA LEU A 387 12.69 -6.14 6.89
C LEU A 387 13.94 -6.32 7.77
N ARG A 388 14.89 -7.15 7.36
CA ARG A 388 16.18 -7.31 8.09
C ARG A 388 17.15 -6.17 7.85
N ARG A 389 16.94 -5.37 6.80
CA ARG A 389 17.81 -4.26 6.45
C ARG A 389 17.06 -2.95 6.70
N PRO A 390 17.62 -2.02 7.47
CA PRO A 390 16.97 -0.74 7.75
C PRO A 390 16.79 0.08 6.47
N ASN A 391 15.79 0.94 6.48
CA ASN A 391 15.55 2.03 5.54
C ASN A 391 15.20 1.61 4.10
N ALA A 392 16.14 1.70 3.18
CA ALA A 392 15.95 1.67 1.75
C ALA A 392 15.19 0.47 1.22
N GLN A 393 15.33 -0.65 1.88
CA GLN A 393 14.79 -1.91 1.37
C GLN A 393 13.26 -1.91 1.29
N THR A 394 12.62 -1.28 2.26
CA THR A 394 11.16 -1.19 2.30
C THR A 394 10.60 -0.14 1.34
N GLN A 395 11.41 0.79 0.87
CA GLN A 395 10.99 1.77 -0.14
C GLN A 395 10.69 1.12 -1.47
N HIS A 396 11.51 0.14 -1.84
CA HIS A 396 11.33 -0.60 -3.07
C HIS A 396 10.38 -1.79 -2.95
N LEU A 397 9.64 -1.93 -1.84
CA LEU A 397 8.70 -3.03 -1.71
C LEU A 397 7.70 -3.07 -2.86
N VAL A 398 7.24 -1.91 -3.33
CA VAL A 398 6.34 -1.82 -4.49
C VAL A 398 7.01 -2.40 -5.74
N ASN A 399 8.28 -2.09 -5.97
CA ASN A 399 9.04 -2.59 -7.10
C ASN A 399 9.47 -4.06 -6.93
N TYR A 400 9.66 -4.51 -5.69
CA TYR A 400 9.98 -5.91 -5.40
C TYR A 400 8.81 -6.87 -5.53
N ILE A 401 7.58 -6.38 -5.46
CA ILE A 401 6.38 -7.19 -5.74
C ILE A 401 6.01 -7.20 -7.23
N ASP A 402 6.62 -6.35 -8.03
CA ASP A 402 6.65 -6.52 -9.48
C ASP A 402 7.77 -7.49 -9.83
N PHE A 403 7.46 -8.78 -9.84
CA PHE A 403 8.41 -9.86 -10.07
C PHE A 403 8.80 -10.05 -11.54
N ARG A 404 8.47 -9.09 -12.38
CA ARG A 404 8.75 -9.11 -13.80
C ARG A 404 9.74 -8.01 -14.17
N PRO A 405 11.04 -8.32 -14.23
CA PRO A 405 12.08 -7.33 -14.53
C PRO A 405 11.89 -6.62 -15.88
N ASP A 406 11.33 -7.32 -16.87
CA ASP A 406 11.00 -6.80 -18.20
C ASP A 406 9.86 -5.76 -18.20
N HIS A 407 9.03 -5.76 -17.17
CA HIS A 407 7.95 -4.79 -16.99
C HIS A 407 8.21 -3.76 -15.87
N ASN A 408 9.28 -3.91 -15.11
CA ASN A 408 9.64 -2.98 -14.07
C ASN A 408 10.43 -1.80 -14.67
N PRO A 409 9.89 -0.56 -14.68
CA PRO A 409 10.54 0.57 -15.32
C PRO A 409 11.81 1.01 -14.61
N TYR A 410 11.99 0.66 -13.34
CA TYR A 410 13.15 1.06 -12.55
C TYR A 410 14.40 0.23 -12.86
N VAL A 411 14.25 -1.00 -13.36
CA VAL A 411 15.40 -1.87 -13.68
C VAL A 411 16.32 -1.24 -14.74
N PRO A 412 15.82 -0.80 -15.90
CA PRO A 412 16.66 -0.12 -16.89
C PRO A 412 17.18 1.24 -16.39
N GLN A 413 16.40 1.98 -15.60
CA GLN A 413 16.85 3.23 -15.01
C GLN A 413 18.00 3.01 -14.05
N PHE A 414 17.92 2.01 -13.15
CA PHE A 414 19.03 1.65 -12.27
C PHE A 414 20.30 1.28 -13.03
N ALA A 415 20.17 0.58 -14.15
CA ALA A 415 21.32 0.20 -14.99
C ALA A 415 21.92 1.40 -15.72
N ALA A 416 21.09 2.37 -16.12
CA ALA A 416 21.53 3.56 -16.86
C ALA A 416 22.13 4.67 -15.97
N MET A 417 21.83 4.69 -14.66
CA MET A 417 22.40 5.68 -13.74
C MET A 417 23.90 5.49 -13.56
N PRO A 418 24.71 6.55 -13.63
CA PRO A 418 26.14 6.49 -13.35
C PRO A 418 26.44 5.89 -11.97
N LEU A 419 27.41 4.99 -11.91
CA LEU A 419 27.82 4.33 -10.67
C LEU A 419 29.24 4.76 -10.30
N SER A 420 29.36 5.54 -9.23
CA SER A 420 30.65 5.86 -8.62
C SER A 420 31.15 4.67 -7.78
N PRO A 421 32.45 4.34 -7.83
CA PRO A 421 33.07 3.34 -6.96
C PRO A 421 32.95 3.69 -5.46
N PHE A 422 32.77 4.95 -5.09
CA PHE A 422 32.54 5.39 -3.72
C PHE A 422 31.48 4.57 -2.99
N TRP A 423 30.37 4.26 -3.66
CA TRP A 423 29.28 3.49 -3.05
C TRP A 423 29.66 2.03 -2.76
N ALA A 424 30.45 1.41 -3.65
CA ALA A 424 30.95 0.06 -3.44
C ALA A 424 32.00 -0.01 -2.34
N ASP A 425 32.87 0.99 -2.25
CA ASP A 425 33.91 1.08 -1.22
C ASP A 425 33.29 1.25 0.19
N LEU A 426 32.18 1.96 0.28
CA LEU A 426 31.44 2.06 1.53
C LEU A 426 30.84 0.72 2.00
N ALA A 427 30.57 -0.21 1.11
CA ALA A 427 30.06 -1.54 1.48
C ALA A 427 31.08 -2.37 2.28
N ALA A 428 32.37 -2.05 2.22
CA ALA A 428 33.40 -2.68 3.05
C ALA A 428 33.34 -2.24 4.53
N ARG A 429 32.62 -1.18 4.86
CA ARG A 429 32.41 -0.71 6.23
C ARG A 429 31.27 -1.49 6.92
N PRO A 430 31.23 -1.49 8.26
CA PRO A 430 30.10 -2.08 8.98
C PRO A 430 28.77 -1.46 8.50
N PRO A 431 27.73 -2.25 8.22
CA PRO A 431 26.45 -1.75 7.77
C PRO A 431 25.86 -0.70 8.71
N GLY A 432 25.36 0.41 8.16
CA GLY A 432 24.74 1.49 8.94
C GLY A 432 25.71 2.33 9.80
N SER A 433 27.03 2.13 9.64
CA SER A 433 28.03 2.88 10.39
C SER A 433 28.23 4.32 9.92
N VAL A 434 27.73 4.64 8.73
CA VAL A 434 27.85 5.96 8.08
C VAL A 434 26.48 6.42 7.63
N ARG A 435 26.19 7.72 7.78
CA ARG A 435 24.98 8.35 7.31
C ARG A 435 25.30 9.41 6.25
N ILE A 436 24.68 9.30 5.09
CA ILE A 436 25.01 10.07 3.90
C ILE A 436 23.78 10.83 3.42
N ALA A 437 23.93 12.13 3.17
CA ALA A 437 22.95 12.91 2.44
C ALA A 437 23.28 12.84 0.94
N ALA A 438 22.42 12.18 0.16
CA ALA A 438 22.52 12.17 -1.30
C ALA A 438 21.81 13.40 -1.87
N ALA A 439 22.52 14.16 -2.69
CA ALA A 439 22.04 15.38 -3.31
C ALA A 439 22.44 15.42 -4.80
N PRO A 440 21.74 16.17 -5.63
CA PRO A 440 20.47 16.85 -5.32
C PRO A 440 19.31 15.85 -5.17
N PHE A 441 18.31 16.25 -4.41
CA PHE A 441 17.04 15.53 -4.41
C PHE A 441 16.20 15.99 -5.62
N TYR A 442 15.82 15.05 -6.47
CA TYR A 442 14.93 15.29 -7.61
C TYR A 442 13.69 14.46 -7.49
N PHE A 443 12.57 15.02 -8.01
CA PHE A 443 11.32 14.30 -8.09
C PHE A 443 11.44 13.01 -8.91
N GLU A 444 12.22 13.04 -9.97
CA GLU A 444 12.43 11.90 -10.87
C GLU A 444 13.38 10.85 -10.30
N SER A 445 14.20 11.21 -9.31
CA SER A 445 15.27 10.33 -8.80
C SER A 445 15.07 9.81 -7.37
N TYR A 446 14.12 10.37 -6.61
CA TYR A 446 13.95 10.02 -5.19
C TYR A 446 13.45 8.57 -4.96
N ASP A 447 12.89 7.93 -5.97
CA ASP A 447 12.48 6.53 -5.89
C ASP A 447 13.66 5.56 -5.88
N TRP A 448 14.75 5.93 -6.53
CA TRP A 448 15.85 5.03 -6.76
C TRP A 448 17.21 5.52 -6.28
N ASP A 449 17.44 6.83 -6.17
CA ASP A 449 18.76 7.34 -5.78
C ASP A 449 19.13 6.94 -4.36
N ALA A 450 18.48 7.47 -3.34
CA ALA A 450 18.81 7.14 -1.96
C ALA A 450 18.67 5.63 -1.67
N PRO A 451 17.58 4.96 -2.06
CA PRO A 451 17.43 3.52 -1.87
C PRO A 451 18.46 2.68 -2.64
N ARG A 452 18.84 3.10 -3.85
CA ARG A 452 19.88 2.42 -4.61
C ARG A 452 21.23 2.51 -3.91
N TRP A 453 21.62 3.72 -3.51
CA TRP A 453 22.87 3.96 -2.85
C TRP A 453 22.97 3.26 -1.49
N GLU A 454 21.89 3.24 -0.74
CA GLU A 454 21.83 2.50 0.52
C GLU A 454 21.99 1.00 0.32
N ARG A 455 21.35 0.43 -0.71
CA ARG A 455 21.49 -1.00 -1.03
C ARG A 455 22.91 -1.37 -1.46
N LEU A 456 23.56 -0.54 -2.26
CA LEU A 456 24.92 -0.79 -2.75
C LEU A 456 25.97 -0.60 -1.65
N SER A 457 25.83 0.45 -0.83
CA SER A 457 26.77 0.79 0.21
C SER A 457 26.55 0.08 1.54
N THR A 458 25.35 -0.47 1.77
CA THR A 458 24.87 -0.98 3.08
C THR A 458 24.86 0.10 4.19
N GLN A 459 25.01 1.37 3.83
CA GLN A 459 25.00 2.51 4.73
C GLN A 459 23.63 3.20 4.71
N THR A 460 23.36 4.09 5.65
CA THR A 460 22.11 4.89 5.65
C THR A 460 22.25 6.05 4.68
N VAL A 461 21.39 6.12 3.68
CA VAL A 461 21.37 7.20 2.69
C VAL A 461 20.02 7.91 2.73
N VAL A 462 20.03 9.24 2.85
CA VAL A 462 18.84 10.08 2.91
C VAL A 462 18.89 11.17 1.84
N PRO A 463 17.74 11.66 1.36
CA PRO A 463 17.67 12.79 0.45
C PRO A 463 18.26 14.07 1.06
N GLY A 464 19.11 14.75 0.30
CA GLY A 464 19.68 16.06 0.64
C GLY A 464 19.02 17.19 -0.16
N TYR A 465 18.30 18.08 0.52
CA TYR A 465 17.66 19.25 -0.10
C TYR A 465 18.63 20.40 -0.28
N LEU A 466 18.62 20.99 -1.47
CA LEU A 466 19.42 22.18 -1.82
C LEU A 466 18.70 23.50 -1.53
N THR A 467 17.43 23.44 -1.14
CA THR A 467 16.60 24.61 -0.83
C THR A 467 17.24 25.50 0.24
N GLY A 468 17.41 26.79 -0.08
CA GLY A 468 18.06 27.77 0.77
C GLY A 468 19.59 27.70 0.78
N LEU A 469 20.19 26.86 -0.08
CA LEU A 469 21.63 26.82 -0.32
C LEU A 469 21.99 27.41 -1.69
N CYS A 470 21.48 26.84 -2.76
CA CYS A 470 21.76 27.25 -4.13
C CYS A 470 20.51 27.22 -5.03
N VAL A 471 19.37 26.81 -4.50
CA VAL A 471 18.06 26.88 -5.13
C VAL A 471 17.04 27.41 -4.14
N ASP A 472 16.06 28.19 -4.61
CA ASP A 472 15.01 28.71 -3.74
C ASP A 472 13.99 27.64 -3.42
N ARG A 473 13.41 27.04 -4.46
CA ARG A 473 12.43 25.96 -4.36
C ARG A 473 12.19 25.32 -5.72
N ARG A 474 11.99 23.97 -5.71
CA ARG A 474 11.61 23.19 -6.90
C ARG A 474 10.45 22.28 -6.59
N ALA A 475 9.79 21.81 -7.63
CA ALA A 475 8.89 20.68 -7.50
C ALA A 475 9.68 19.52 -6.87
N GLY A 476 9.15 18.96 -5.81
CA GLY A 476 9.82 17.89 -5.07
C GLY A 476 10.61 18.33 -3.85
N GLU A 477 11.12 19.55 -3.80
CA GLU A 477 11.88 20.02 -2.64
C GLU A 477 10.99 20.56 -1.51
N MET A 478 11.44 20.34 -0.29
CA MET A 478 10.75 20.73 0.92
C MET A 478 11.13 22.17 1.31
N PRO A 479 10.18 23.05 1.65
CA PRO A 479 10.52 24.36 2.23
C PRO A 479 11.21 24.19 3.59
N ARG A 480 12.10 25.16 3.93
CA ARG A 480 12.70 25.26 5.26
C ARG A 480 11.65 25.79 6.25
N ASP A 481 10.90 24.85 6.85
CA ASP A 481 9.80 25.15 7.74
C ASP A 481 9.77 24.10 8.88
N PRO A 482 9.76 24.52 10.16
CA PRO A 482 9.79 23.60 11.31
C PRO A 482 8.57 22.69 11.42
N ARG A 483 7.53 22.92 10.60
CA ARG A 483 6.38 22.01 10.51
C ARG A 483 6.70 20.71 9.79
N TYR A 484 7.75 20.69 8.96
CA TYR A 484 8.18 19.51 8.21
C TYR A 484 9.35 18.84 8.93
N ARG A 485 9.05 17.75 9.66
CA ARG A 485 9.98 17.09 10.59
C ARG A 485 10.43 15.72 10.08
N PHE A 486 10.80 15.63 8.81
CA PHE A 486 11.28 14.38 8.24
C PHE A 486 12.65 14.01 8.81
N ALA A 487 12.71 12.83 9.44
CA ALA A 487 13.94 12.29 10.02
C ALA A 487 14.92 11.79 8.95
N ASN A 488 14.38 11.37 7.80
CA ASN A 488 15.13 10.76 6.71
C ASN A 488 15.20 11.65 5.47
N ALA A 489 15.33 12.95 5.69
CA ALA A 489 15.67 13.95 4.69
C ALA A 489 16.39 15.10 5.39
N VAL A 490 17.29 15.79 4.72
CA VAL A 490 18.11 16.83 5.34
C VAL A 490 18.23 18.06 4.45
N HIS A 491 18.13 19.26 5.06
CA HIS A 491 18.45 20.52 4.39
C HIS A 491 19.95 20.80 4.45
N LEU A 492 20.62 20.77 3.30
CA LEU A 492 22.07 20.98 3.24
C LEU A 492 22.49 22.40 3.61
N ALA A 493 21.56 23.36 3.51
CA ALA A 493 21.81 24.74 3.97
C ALA A 493 21.94 24.83 5.50
N ASP A 494 21.38 23.88 6.27
CA ASP A 494 21.24 23.94 7.72
C ASP A 494 22.27 23.05 8.42
N ALA A 495 23.27 23.67 9.08
CA ALA A 495 24.31 22.95 9.80
C ALA A 495 23.76 22.20 11.04
N ASP A 496 22.73 22.76 11.68
CA ASP A 496 22.11 22.13 12.85
C ASP A 496 21.26 20.91 12.44
N ASP A 497 20.58 20.96 11.29
CA ASP A 497 19.85 19.82 10.74
C ASP A 497 20.82 18.69 10.33
N LEU A 498 21.94 19.02 9.68
CA LEU A 498 23.00 18.06 9.36
C LEU A 498 23.54 17.36 10.62
N ALA A 499 23.83 18.16 11.65
CA ALA A 499 24.36 17.65 12.91
C ALA A 499 23.33 16.82 13.69
N ALA A 500 22.09 17.31 13.81
CA ALA A 500 21.01 16.62 14.51
C ALA A 500 20.68 15.26 13.86
N LYS A 501 20.78 15.16 12.54
CA LYS A 501 20.55 13.93 11.78
C LYS A 501 21.82 13.07 11.64
N GLY A 502 22.94 13.50 12.19
CA GLY A 502 24.19 12.73 12.23
C GLY A 502 24.75 12.41 10.84
N ILE A 503 24.67 13.37 9.91
CA ILE A 503 25.17 13.20 8.53
C ILE A 503 26.70 13.26 8.53
N ASP A 504 27.35 12.17 8.12
CA ASP A 504 28.80 12.08 8.01
C ASP A 504 29.34 12.62 6.69
N PHE A 505 28.59 12.40 5.61
CA PHE A 505 28.96 12.84 4.27
C PHE A 505 27.76 13.45 3.52
N VAL A 506 28.07 14.44 2.68
CA VAL A 506 27.20 14.92 1.61
C VAL A 506 27.75 14.39 0.29
N ALA A 507 27.01 13.55 -0.40
CA ALA A 507 27.34 13.03 -1.72
C ALA A 507 26.50 13.77 -2.77
N TRP A 508 27.12 14.65 -3.54
CA TRP A 508 26.48 15.40 -4.60
C TRP A 508 26.70 14.73 -5.95
N GLN A 509 25.63 14.28 -6.58
CA GLN A 509 25.62 13.68 -7.91
C GLN A 509 25.84 14.77 -8.95
N LYS A 510 26.90 14.64 -9.75
CA LYS A 510 27.14 15.54 -10.90
C LYS A 510 26.04 15.34 -11.94
N PRO A 511 25.72 16.39 -12.73
CA PRO A 511 24.77 16.26 -13.84
C PRO A 511 25.16 15.11 -14.79
N TYR A 512 24.18 14.36 -15.23
CA TYR A 512 24.38 13.25 -16.17
C TYR A 512 23.22 13.13 -17.14
N LEU A 513 23.44 12.41 -18.23
CA LEU A 513 22.41 12.08 -19.19
C LEU A 513 21.85 10.69 -18.85
N LEU A 514 20.58 10.65 -18.50
CA LEU A 514 19.85 9.40 -18.32
C LEU A 514 19.27 8.98 -19.65
N ASP A 515 19.71 7.83 -20.17
CA ASP A 515 19.21 7.26 -21.42
C ASP A 515 18.50 5.93 -21.14
N VAL A 516 17.19 5.93 -21.27
CA VAL A 516 16.33 4.76 -21.02
C VAL A 516 15.35 4.59 -22.16
N ALA A 517 15.39 3.45 -22.81
CA ALA A 517 14.46 3.07 -23.87
C ALA A 517 14.37 4.10 -25.03
N GLY A 518 15.50 4.73 -25.39
CA GLY A 518 15.56 5.72 -26.46
C GLY A 518 15.09 7.12 -26.07
N HIS A 519 14.84 7.34 -24.78
CA HIS A 519 14.55 8.66 -24.22
C HIS A 519 15.73 9.13 -23.38
N SER A 520 16.37 10.21 -23.82
CA SER A 520 17.49 10.83 -23.11
C SER A 520 17.00 12.07 -22.36
N ALA A 521 17.23 12.10 -21.05
CA ALA A 521 16.90 13.21 -20.19
C ALA A 521 18.15 13.71 -19.43
N PRO A 522 18.46 15.02 -19.46
CA PRO A 522 19.53 15.58 -18.67
C PRO A 522 19.08 15.70 -17.19
N ILE A 523 19.68 14.90 -16.33
CA ILE A 523 19.43 14.93 -14.89
C ILE A 523 20.46 15.84 -14.22
N GLY A 524 20.01 16.77 -13.41
CA GLY A 524 20.88 17.65 -12.62
C GLY A 524 21.47 18.86 -13.36
N ALA A 525 21.14 19.07 -14.63
CA ALA A 525 21.69 20.22 -15.37
C ALA A 525 21.41 21.57 -14.72
N ASP A 526 20.26 21.72 -14.12
CA ASP A 526 19.78 22.92 -13.46
C ASP A 526 20.38 23.15 -12.05
N THR A 527 21.00 22.13 -11.45
CA THR A 527 21.75 22.25 -10.19
C THR A 527 23.27 22.29 -10.39
N ALA A 528 23.76 22.32 -11.61
CA ALA A 528 25.20 22.36 -11.89
C ALA A 528 25.92 23.54 -11.19
N SER A 529 25.26 24.69 -11.09
CA SER A 529 25.78 25.88 -10.37
C SER A 529 25.93 25.67 -8.87
N CYS A 530 25.27 24.66 -8.28
CA CYS A 530 25.39 24.36 -6.85
C CYS A 530 26.76 23.81 -6.45
N GLU A 531 27.54 23.27 -7.37
CA GLU A 531 28.86 22.71 -7.08
C GLU A 531 29.77 23.72 -6.38
N GLY A 532 29.86 24.95 -6.92
CA GLY A 532 30.68 26.02 -6.33
C GLY A 532 30.25 26.37 -4.91
N VAL A 533 28.94 26.48 -4.68
CA VAL A 533 28.37 26.79 -3.35
C VAL A 533 28.61 25.64 -2.37
N LEU A 534 28.54 24.40 -2.79
CA LEU A 534 28.86 23.24 -1.94
C LEU A 534 30.32 23.19 -1.56
N ARG A 535 31.25 23.50 -2.50
CA ARG A 535 32.68 23.60 -2.22
C ARG A 535 33.01 24.76 -1.26
N GLU A 536 32.35 25.88 -1.42
CA GLU A 536 32.50 27.00 -0.48
C GLU A 536 32.03 26.62 0.93
N LYS A 537 30.89 25.95 1.03
CA LYS A 537 30.29 25.57 2.32
C LYS A 537 31.03 24.45 3.03
N PHE A 538 31.39 23.39 2.33
CA PHE A 538 31.93 22.16 2.93
C PHE A 538 33.46 22.03 2.77
N GLY A 539 34.09 22.91 1.98
CA GLY A 539 35.51 22.88 1.74
C GLY A 539 35.98 21.89 0.69
N ALA A 540 37.17 21.37 0.82
CA ALA A 540 37.75 20.42 -0.10
C ALA A 540 36.99 19.10 -0.04
N PRO A 541 36.68 18.47 -1.20
CA PRO A 541 36.00 17.19 -1.22
C PRO A 541 36.86 16.07 -0.62
N ALA A 542 36.22 15.18 0.13
CA ALA A 542 36.86 13.98 0.65
C ALA A 542 37.02 12.89 -0.42
N PHE A 543 36.18 12.94 -1.46
CA PHE A 543 36.25 12.08 -2.65
C PHE A 543 35.62 12.81 -3.82
N GLU A 544 36.16 12.59 -5.03
CA GLU A 544 35.60 13.13 -6.26
C GLU A 544 35.98 12.26 -7.44
N ASP A 545 35.01 12.01 -8.30
CA ASP A 545 35.19 11.37 -9.61
C ASP A 545 34.35 12.05 -10.71
N SER A 546 34.18 11.38 -11.85
CA SER A 546 33.36 11.90 -12.96
C SER A 546 31.87 11.98 -12.64
N HIS A 547 31.40 11.31 -11.58
CA HIS A 547 29.98 11.13 -11.29
C HIS A 547 29.52 11.85 -10.02
N ILE A 548 30.35 11.88 -8.99
CA ILE A 548 29.97 12.49 -7.70
C ILE A 548 31.10 13.31 -7.10
N ILE A 549 30.70 14.23 -6.20
CA ILE A 549 31.58 14.91 -5.26
C ILE A 549 31.08 14.61 -3.87
N VAL A 550 31.97 14.18 -2.98
CA VAL A 550 31.64 13.84 -1.60
C VAL A 550 32.37 14.77 -0.64
N PHE A 551 31.61 15.41 0.24
CA PHE A 551 32.11 16.29 1.28
C PHE A 551 31.95 15.64 2.65
N SER A 552 32.97 15.76 3.50
CA SER A 552 32.84 15.38 4.91
C SER A 552 32.09 16.47 5.67
N VAL A 553 31.15 16.06 6.52
CA VAL A 553 30.44 16.97 7.43
C VAL A 553 31.14 16.96 8.77
N PRO A 554 31.73 18.10 9.23
CA PRO A 554 32.40 18.14 10.50
C PRO A 554 31.43 18.02 11.67
N HIS A 555 31.63 17.02 12.53
CA HIS A 555 30.91 16.87 13.78
C HIS A 555 31.66 17.54 14.92
N ARG A 556 31.01 18.41 15.68
CA ARG A 556 31.62 19.11 16.82
C ARG A 556 32.25 18.18 17.88
N ASN A 557 31.83 16.89 17.92
CA ASN A 557 32.24 15.93 18.94
C ASN A 557 32.64 14.53 18.41
N ARG A 558 32.84 14.35 17.10
CA ARG A 558 33.31 13.09 16.51
C ARG A 558 34.57 13.35 15.65
N PRO A 559 35.59 12.48 15.68
CA PRO A 559 36.68 12.54 14.71
C PRO A 559 36.07 12.38 13.29
N ALA A 560 36.63 13.17 12.34
CA ALA A 560 36.17 13.14 10.94
C ALA A 560 36.19 11.72 10.41
N ALA A 561 35.07 11.28 9.85
CA ALA A 561 35.00 10.00 9.14
C ALA A 561 35.86 10.10 7.87
N HIS A 562 36.86 9.23 7.71
CA HIS A 562 37.65 9.20 6.49
C HIS A 562 36.85 8.62 5.34
N ALA A 563 36.83 9.33 4.22
CA ALA A 563 36.30 8.77 2.97
C ALA A 563 37.12 7.53 2.54
N PRO A 564 36.52 6.59 1.83
CA PRO A 564 37.27 5.50 1.20
C PRO A 564 38.34 6.07 0.23
N ARG A 565 39.48 5.43 0.15
CA ARG A 565 40.58 5.81 -0.74
C ARG A 565 40.33 5.34 -2.16
#